data_7e936d93ff154495697e203ad5b8dca5
#
_entry.id   7e936d93ff154495697e203ad5b8dca5
#
_cell.length_a   1.000
_cell.length_b   1.000
_cell.length_c   1.000
_cell.angle_alpha   90.00
_cell.angle_beta   90.00
_cell.angle_gamma   90.00
#
_symmetry.space_group_name_H-M   'P 1'
#
loop_
_entity.id
_entity.type
_entity.pdbx_description
1 polymer ?
#
loop_
_entity_poly.entity_id
_entity_poly.type
_entity_poly.pdbx_seq_one_letter_code
_entity_poly.pdbx_strand_id
1 'polypeptide(L)'
;MRPEQATLIRYPRAVTVVPGLARGVTTGGTLCLLASSLATGTSRPARGGILLLEEVNEEDYRVDRMLTQLRRSGYLDGVAGIVAGTFTGCGPPETIRDILTERLGDLNVPMIAWANVGHGGQFQAFPYGIAAELDASSATLRLLEPPLRPPLS
;
A
#
# COMPACT_ATOMS: atom_id res chain seq x y z
N MET A 1 -26.54 -4.87 -21.52
CA MET A 1 -25.15 -4.70 -20.99
C MET A 1 -25.28 -4.52 -19.50
N ARG A 2 -24.88 -5.52 -18.70
CA ARG A 2 -24.90 -5.37 -17.23
C ARG A 2 -23.76 -4.41 -16.85
N PRO A 3 -23.97 -3.39 -16.00
CA PRO A 3 -22.86 -2.62 -15.46
C PRO A 3 -21.96 -3.60 -14.70
N GLU A 4 -20.72 -3.70 -15.14
CA GLU A 4 -19.71 -4.49 -14.43
C GLU A 4 -19.67 -3.99 -13.00
N GLN A 5 -20.00 -4.86 -12.05
CA GLN A 5 -19.98 -4.53 -10.63
C GLN A 5 -18.54 -4.21 -10.25
N ALA A 6 -18.27 -2.94 -9.97
CA ALA A 6 -16.99 -2.53 -9.44
C ALA A 6 -16.67 -3.39 -8.21
N THR A 7 -15.58 -4.13 -8.25
CA THR A 7 -15.18 -4.98 -7.13
C THR A 7 -14.76 -4.09 -5.95
N LEU A 8 -15.43 -4.25 -4.81
CA LEU A 8 -15.12 -3.54 -3.59
C LEU A 8 -14.40 -4.49 -2.62
N ILE A 9 -13.16 -4.16 -2.30
CA ILE A 9 -12.36 -4.87 -1.30
C ILE A 9 -12.48 -4.10 0.02
N ARG A 10 -12.78 -4.81 1.10
CA ARG A 10 -12.89 -4.25 2.45
C ARG A 10 -11.76 -4.75 3.32
N TYR A 11 -11.20 -3.88 4.14
CA TYR A 11 -10.13 -4.19 5.09
C TYR A 11 -10.64 -3.99 6.52
N PRO A 12 -11.42 -4.93 7.07
CA PRO A 12 -12.15 -4.72 8.33
C PRO A 12 -11.26 -4.56 9.56
N ARG A 13 -9.98 -4.96 9.47
CA ARG A 13 -8.99 -4.80 10.55
C ARG A 13 -8.14 -3.55 10.39
N ALA A 14 -8.20 -2.90 9.23
CA ALA A 14 -7.40 -1.72 8.98
C ALA A 14 -7.89 -0.54 9.81
N VAL A 15 -6.94 0.31 10.16
CA VAL A 15 -7.21 1.58 10.84
C VAL A 15 -6.85 2.73 9.92
N THR A 16 -7.65 3.80 9.98
CA THR A 16 -7.37 5.04 9.26
C THR A 16 -6.21 5.75 9.93
N VAL A 17 -5.17 6.06 9.16
CA VAL A 17 -4.05 6.91 9.58
C VAL A 17 -4.27 8.34 9.09
N VAL A 18 -4.59 8.50 7.82
CA VAL A 18 -4.98 9.78 7.21
C VAL A 18 -6.27 9.55 6.43
N PRO A 19 -7.38 10.21 6.79
CA PRO A 19 -8.65 10.02 6.11
C PRO A 19 -8.64 10.64 4.71
N GLY A 20 -9.61 10.25 3.88
CA GLY A 20 -9.85 10.83 2.57
C GLY A 20 -9.95 9.79 1.47
N LEU A 21 -10.14 10.29 0.25
CA LEU A 21 -10.27 9.52 -0.98
C LEU A 21 -9.04 9.72 -1.85
N ALA A 22 -8.51 8.64 -2.40
CA ALA A 22 -7.43 8.67 -3.37
C ALA A 22 -7.78 7.81 -4.58
N ARG A 23 -7.45 8.28 -5.77
CA ARG A 23 -7.56 7.53 -7.02
C ARG A 23 -6.18 7.36 -7.63
N GLY A 24 -5.90 6.17 -8.14
CA GLY A 24 -4.64 5.88 -8.78
C GLY A 24 -4.54 4.43 -9.23
N VAL A 25 -3.43 4.13 -9.88
CA VAL A 25 -3.10 2.75 -10.23
C VAL A 25 -2.44 2.07 -9.03
N THR A 26 -2.88 0.89 -8.68
CA THR A 26 -2.31 0.11 -7.57
C THR A 26 -0.88 -0.33 -7.88
N THR A 27 0.01 -0.15 -6.91
CA THR A 27 1.44 -0.46 -7.02
C THR A 27 1.99 -0.85 -5.65
N GLY A 28 3.27 -1.16 -5.56
CA GLY A 28 3.94 -1.42 -4.29
C GLY A 28 4.47 -2.84 -4.15
N GLY A 29 4.55 -3.31 -2.93
CA GLY A 29 5.05 -4.64 -2.60
C GLY A 29 5.72 -4.71 -1.23
N THR A 30 6.58 -5.71 -1.06
CA THR A 30 7.38 -5.91 0.14
C THR A 30 8.40 -4.77 0.27
N LEU A 31 8.45 -4.12 1.42
CA LEU A 31 9.24 -2.92 1.66
C LEU A 31 10.74 -3.13 1.36
N CYS A 32 11.31 -4.25 1.80
CA CYS A 32 12.73 -4.54 1.55
C CYS A 32 13.03 -4.70 0.06
N LEU A 33 12.12 -5.26 -0.73
CA LEU A 33 12.29 -5.39 -2.18
C LEU A 33 12.18 -4.03 -2.88
N LEU A 34 11.25 -3.18 -2.45
CA LEU A 34 11.15 -1.82 -2.97
C LEU A 34 12.42 -1.03 -2.67
N ALA A 35 12.90 -1.07 -1.42
CA ALA A 35 14.11 -0.38 -1.01
C ALA A 35 15.36 -0.88 -1.76
N SER A 36 15.50 -2.19 -1.96
CA SER A 36 16.64 -2.77 -2.66
C SER A 36 16.62 -2.51 -4.18
N SER A 37 15.45 -2.25 -4.76
CA SER A 37 15.30 -1.95 -6.18
C SER A 37 15.58 -0.49 -6.55
N LEU A 38 15.75 0.39 -5.57
CA LEU A 38 16.03 1.81 -5.81
C LEU A 38 17.34 1.96 -6.60
N ALA A 39 17.36 2.90 -7.54
CA ALA A 39 18.49 3.19 -8.44
C ALA A 39 18.91 2.02 -9.36
N THR A 40 18.12 0.98 -9.52
CA THR A 40 18.43 -0.17 -10.41
C THR A 40 17.96 0.02 -11.85
N GLY A 41 17.28 1.11 -12.17
CA GLY A 41 16.64 1.34 -13.48
C GLY A 41 15.31 0.59 -13.66
N THR A 42 14.99 -0.36 -12.80
CA THR A 42 13.69 -1.08 -12.79
C THR A 42 12.69 -0.47 -11.81
N SER A 43 13.17 0.29 -10.82
CA SER A 43 12.34 0.99 -9.86
C SER A 43 11.66 2.19 -10.49
N ARG A 44 10.36 2.26 -10.31
CA ARG A 44 9.56 3.43 -10.73
C ARG A 44 8.93 4.08 -9.50
N PRO A 45 8.99 5.43 -9.38
CA PRO A 45 8.30 6.13 -8.30
C PRO A 45 6.82 5.80 -8.26
N ALA A 46 6.25 5.81 -7.06
CA ALA A 46 4.82 5.53 -6.83
C ALA A 46 3.90 6.71 -7.21
N ARG A 47 4.38 7.62 -8.05
CA ARG A 47 3.68 8.84 -8.46
C ARG A 47 2.30 8.54 -9.05
N GLY A 48 1.27 9.17 -8.46
CA GLY A 48 -0.12 8.99 -8.86
C GLY A 48 -0.69 7.61 -8.50
N GLY A 49 0.05 6.77 -7.80
CA GLY A 49 -0.37 5.41 -7.45
C GLY A 49 -0.97 5.28 -6.05
N ILE A 50 -1.74 4.21 -5.86
CA ILE A 50 -2.11 3.71 -4.54
C ILE A 50 -1.09 2.65 -4.16
N LEU A 51 -0.24 2.98 -3.18
CA LEU A 51 0.92 2.19 -2.82
C LEU A 51 0.60 1.21 -1.70
N LEU A 52 0.80 -0.09 -1.95
CA LEU A 52 0.87 -1.10 -0.91
C LEU A 52 2.30 -1.19 -0.36
N LEU A 53 2.42 -1.20 0.97
CA LEU A 53 3.64 -1.51 1.69
C LEU A 53 3.34 -2.61 2.71
N GLU A 54 4.14 -3.66 2.71
CA GLU A 54 4.07 -4.73 3.70
C GLU A 54 5.49 -5.28 3.97
N GLU A 55 5.67 -5.98 5.08
CA GLU A 55 6.98 -6.58 5.39
C GLU A 55 6.83 -7.81 6.27
N VAL A 56 7.87 -8.64 6.31
CA VAL A 56 7.94 -9.83 7.15
C VAL A 56 9.36 -10.03 7.70
N ASN A 57 9.45 -10.30 9.00
CA ASN A 57 10.68 -10.68 9.70
C ASN A 57 11.85 -9.69 9.56
N GLU A 58 11.55 -8.41 9.40
CA GLU A 58 12.53 -7.32 9.50
C GLU A 58 12.38 -6.62 10.85
N GLU A 59 13.49 -6.28 11.48
CA GLU A 59 13.45 -5.52 12.72
C GLU A 59 12.91 -4.10 12.51
N ASP A 60 12.28 -3.54 13.52
CA ASP A 60 11.59 -2.24 13.46
C ASP A 60 12.50 -1.11 12.97
N TYR A 61 13.77 -1.03 13.43
CA TYR A 61 14.71 -0.03 12.97
C TYR A 61 15.07 -0.19 11.47
N ARG A 62 14.97 -1.41 10.92
CA ARG A 62 15.16 -1.65 9.49
C ARG A 62 13.96 -1.19 8.69
N VAL A 63 12.74 -1.40 9.21
CA VAL A 63 11.52 -0.82 8.61
C VAL A 63 11.63 0.69 8.54
N ASP A 64 12.02 1.34 9.64
CA ASP A 64 12.26 2.78 9.69
C ASP A 64 13.30 3.25 8.66
N ARG A 65 14.43 2.57 8.59
CA ARG A 65 15.49 2.88 7.63
C ARG A 65 15.01 2.75 6.18
N MET A 66 14.29 1.67 5.84
CA MET A 66 13.81 1.45 4.47
C MET A 66 12.76 2.48 4.06
N LEU A 67 11.84 2.86 4.94
CA LEU A 67 10.90 3.95 4.69
C LEU A 67 11.62 5.29 4.48
N THR A 68 12.62 5.58 5.29
CA THR A 68 13.47 6.76 5.11
C THR A 68 14.17 6.75 3.76
N GLN A 69 14.65 5.58 3.33
CA GLN A 69 15.30 5.40 2.03
C GLN A 69 14.32 5.65 0.88
N LEU A 70 13.09 5.12 0.95
CA LEU A 70 12.05 5.39 -0.05
C LEU A 70 11.74 6.90 -0.14
N ARG A 71 11.66 7.59 1.00
CA ARG A 71 11.43 9.04 1.02
C ARG A 71 12.56 9.82 0.36
N ARG A 72 13.80 9.56 0.77
CA ARG A 72 14.97 10.29 0.29
C ARG A 72 15.28 10.05 -1.19
N SER A 73 14.89 8.89 -1.71
CA SER A 73 15.07 8.57 -3.13
C SER A 73 14.06 9.24 -4.07
N GLY A 74 13.02 9.88 -3.52
CA GLY A 74 11.91 10.41 -4.32
C GLY A 74 10.88 9.34 -4.74
N TYR A 75 11.01 8.10 -4.28
CA TYR A 75 10.08 7.02 -4.64
C TYR A 75 8.63 7.34 -4.26
N LEU A 76 8.42 8.04 -3.14
CA LEU A 76 7.10 8.41 -2.62
C LEU A 76 6.59 9.75 -3.16
N ASP A 77 7.35 10.44 -4.02
CA ASP A 77 6.95 11.73 -4.55
C ASP A 77 5.68 11.62 -5.41
N GLY A 78 4.64 12.36 -5.02
CA GLY A 78 3.37 12.37 -5.75
C GLY A 78 2.55 11.08 -5.61
N VAL A 79 2.83 10.21 -4.62
CA VAL A 79 1.96 9.08 -4.28
C VAL A 79 0.55 9.60 -3.97
N ALA A 80 -0.49 8.90 -4.46
CA ALA A 80 -1.87 9.34 -4.30
C ALA A 80 -2.50 8.83 -3.00
N GLY A 81 -2.16 7.63 -2.57
CA GLY A 81 -2.67 7.02 -1.34
C GLY A 81 -1.81 5.84 -0.92
N ILE A 82 -1.95 5.41 0.33
CA ILE A 82 -1.13 4.35 0.92
C ILE A 82 -2.01 3.31 1.62
N VAL A 83 -1.74 2.05 1.34
CA VAL A 83 -2.26 0.89 2.05
C VAL A 83 -1.07 0.21 2.74
N ALA A 84 -0.92 0.41 4.05
CA ALA A 84 0.03 -0.37 4.82
C ALA A 84 -0.63 -1.70 5.21
N GLY A 85 -0.06 -2.79 4.73
CA GLY A 85 -0.52 -4.14 4.99
C GLY A 85 0.00 -4.70 6.31
N THR A 86 0.39 -5.97 6.30
CA THR A 86 0.94 -6.64 7.49
C THR A 86 2.44 -6.37 7.62
N PHE A 87 2.90 -6.30 8.86
CA PHE A 87 4.32 -6.21 9.25
C PHE A 87 4.63 -7.34 10.22
N THR A 88 4.43 -8.56 9.73
CA THR A 88 4.54 -9.79 10.54
C THR A 88 5.96 -10.04 11.00
N GLY A 89 6.16 -10.17 12.31
CA GLY A 89 7.48 -10.41 12.88
C GLY A 89 8.44 -9.21 12.79
N CYS A 90 7.91 -7.98 12.60
CA CYS A 90 8.73 -6.77 12.48
C CYS A 90 8.89 -5.98 13.80
N GLY A 91 8.37 -6.50 14.90
CA GLY A 91 8.41 -5.86 16.20
C GLY A 91 7.01 -5.55 16.75
N PRO A 92 6.92 -4.82 17.88
CA PRO A 92 5.64 -4.48 18.48
C PRO A 92 4.76 -3.67 17.54
N PRO A 93 3.46 -4.00 17.41
CA PRO A 93 2.55 -3.29 16.50
C PRO A 93 2.49 -1.78 16.73
N GLU A 94 2.56 -1.34 17.97
CA GLU A 94 2.58 0.09 18.32
C GLU A 94 3.83 0.79 17.80
N THR A 95 5.00 0.15 17.88
CA THR A 95 6.27 0.70 17.36
C THR A 95 6.19 0.84 15.83
N ILE A 96 5.70 -0.18 15.13
CA ILE A 96 5.53 -0.12 13.67
C ILE A 96 4.52 0.97 13.29
N ARG A 97 3.42 1.11 14.02
CA ARG A 97 2.43 2.16 13.77
C ARG A 97 3.06 3.56 13.91
N ASP A 98 3.86 3.76 14.95
CA ASP A 98 4.53 5.03 15.19
C ASP A 98 5.52 5.35 14.06
N ILE A 99 6.31 4.37 13.61
CA ILE A 99 7.21 4.48 12.47
C ILE A 99 6.44 4.84 11.19
N LEU A 100 5.36 4.13 10.88
CA LEU A 100 4.54 4.41 9.69
C LEU A 100 3.96 5.83 9.75
N THR A 101 3.44 6.25 10.90
CA THR A 101 2.88 7.58 11.09
C THR A 101 3.94 8.67 10.97
N GLU A 102 5.10 8.48 11.57
CA GLU A 102 6.20 9.44 11.54
C GLU A 102 6.80 9.58 10.15
N ARG A 103 6.96 8.47 9.43
CA ARG A 103 7.62 8.47 8.11
C ARG A 103 6.68 8.77 6.95
N LEU A 104 5.38 8.53 7.08
CA LEU A 104 4.43 8.63 5.98
C LEU A 104 3.29 9.63 6.23
N GLY A 105 2.97 9.93 7.49
CA GLY A 105 1.81 10.75 7.83
C GLY A 105 1.88 12.18 7.29
N ASP A 106 3.06 12.76 7.21
CA ASP A 106 3.28 14.12 6.69
C ASP A 106 3.20 14.24 5.15
N LEU A 107 3.07 13.12 4.45
CA LEU A 107 2.74 13.13 3.02
C LEU A 107 1.32 13.66 2.77
N ASN A 108 0.46 13.67 3.80
CA ASN A 108 -0.92 14.17 3.74
C ASN A 108 -1.75 13.54 2.63
N VAL A 109 -1.53 12.26 2.35
CA VAL A 109 -2.34 11.47 1.43
C VAL A 109 -3.19 10.46 2.19
N PRO A 110 -4.36 10.07 1.67
CA PRO A 110 -5.19 9.05 2.31
C PRO A 110 -4.38 7.78 2.61
N MET A 111 -4.43 7.33 3.86
CA MET A 111 -3.64 6.18 4.32
C MET A 111 -4.42 5.33 5.31
N ILE A 112 -4.37 4.01 5.10
CA ILE A 112 -4.78 2.99 6.07
C ILE A 112 -3.59 2.14 6.47
N ALA A 113 -3.62 1.60 7.68
CA ALA A 113 -2.65 0.63 8.18
C ALA A 113 -3.35 -0.63 8.69
N TRP A 114 -2.60 -1.72 8.77
CA TRP A 114 -3.09 -3.05 9.19
C TRP A 114 -4.14 -3.64 8.26
N ALA A 115 -4.11 -3.30 6.98
CA ALA A 115 -4.83 -4.06 5.98
C ALA A 115 -4.28 -5.50 5.99
N ASN A 116 -5.16 -6.50 5.94
CA ASN A 116 -4.73 -7.91 5.96
C ASN A 116 -4.21 -8.36 4.58
N VAL A 117 -3.20 -7.67 4.09
CA VAL A 117 -2.47 -7.92 2.84
C VAL A 117 -1.00 -8.10 3.16
N GLY A 118 -0.35 -9.07 2.56
CA GLY A 118 1.06 -9.38 2.77
C GLY A 118 1.27 -10.73 3.45
N HIS A 119 2.37 -10.87 4.19
CA HIS A 119 2.74 -12.11 4.86
C HIS A 119 1.98 -12.27 6.19
N GLY A 120 0.94 -13.07 6.20
CA GLY A 120 0.14 -13.32 7.39
C GLY A 120 -0.75 -14.56 7.24
N GLY A 121 -1.35 -15.02 8.35
CA GLY A 121 -2.17 -16.24 8.38
C GLY A 121 -3.50 -16.16 7.64
N GLN A 122 -4.06 -14.98 7.50
CA GLN A 122 -5.28 -14.69 6.74
C GLN A 122 -5.04 -13.42 5.95
N PHE A 123 -4.74 -13.55 4.67
CA PHE A 123 -4.47 -12.42 3.80
C PHE A 123 -5.51 -12.33 2.68
N GLN A 124 -5.77 -11.11 2.26
CA GLN A 124 -6.53 -10.80 1.06
C GLN A 124 -5.58 -10.52 -0.10
N ALA A 125 -6.02 -10.82 -1.32
CA ALA A 125 -5.28 -10.42 -2.51
C ALA A 125 -5.31 -8.90 -2.67
N PHE A 126 -4.18 -8.35 -3.10
CA PHE A 126 -4.09 -6.96 -3.52
C PHE A 126 -3.79 -6.94 -5.02
N PRO A 127 -4.69 -6.43 -5.85
CA PRO A 127 -4.46 -6.37 -7.29
C PRO A 127 -3.46 -5.27 -7.62
N TYR A 128 -2.45 -5.57 -8.43
CA TYR A 128 -1.47 -4.59 -8.91
C TYR A 128 -1.77 -4.15 -10.34
N GLY A 129 -1.38 -2.91 -10.67
CA GLY A 129 -1.48 -2.37 -12.00
C GLY A 129 -2.90 -2.03 -12.44
N ILE A 130 -3.81 -1.82 -11.51
CA ILE A 130 -5.23 -1.61 -11.79
C ILE A 130 -5.69 -0.25 -11.28
N ALA A 131 -6.53 0.43 -12.04
CA ALA A 131 -7.14 1.68 -11.59
C ALA A 131 -8.09 1.41 -10.42
N ALA A 132 -7.89 2.14 -9.33
CA ALA A 132 -8.65 1.95 -8.10
C ALA A 132 -8.92 3.28 -7.36
N GLU A 133 -9.86 3.23 -6.43
CA GLU A 133 -10.15 4.29 -5.48
C GLU A 133 -10.02 3.74 -4.06
N LEU A 134 -9.14 4.34 -3.27
CA LEU A 134 -8.99 4.08 -1.84
C LEU A 134 -9.86 5.07 -1.07
N ASP A 135 -10.81 4.56 -0.29
CA ASP A 135 -11.46 5.34 0.76
C ASP A 135 -10.82 4.95 2.10
N ALA A 136 -9.91 5.79 2.56
CA ALA A 136 -9.19 5.55 3.81
C ALA A 136 -10.11 5.72 5.04
N SER A 137 -11.19 6.50 4.93
CA SER A 137 -12.13 6.71 6.03
C SER A 137 -12.98 5.47 6.31
N SER A 138 -13.30 4.68 5.29
CA SER A 138 -14.05 3.42 5.40
C SER A 138 -13.18 2.16 5.26
N ALA A 139 -11.88 2.33 5.06
CA ALA A 139 -10.93 1.24 4.82
C ALA A 139 -11.36 0.31 3.68
N THR A 140 -11.68 0.90 2.52
CA THR A 140 -12.11 0.16 1.34
C THR A 140 -11.29 0.54 0.11
N LEU A 141 -11.07 -0.43 -0.76
CA LEU A 141 -10.47 -0.25 -2.08
C LEU A 141 -11.49 -0.69 -3.14
N ARG A 142 -11.92 0.25 -3.97
CA ARG A 142 -12.82 -0.01 -5.11
C ARG A 142 -11.99 -0.12 -6.38
N LEU A 143 -12.09 -1.25 -7.07
CA LEU A 143 -11.50 -1.40 -8.39
C LEU A 143 -12.37 -0.68 -9.41
N LEU A 144 -11.77 0.16 -10.24
CA LEU A 144 -12.45 0.96 -11.27
C LEU A 144 -12.51 0.26 -12.63
N GLU A 145 -11.82 -0.88 -12.74
CA GLU A 145 -11.81 -1.76 -13.91
C GLU A 145 -11.77 -3.24 -13.46
N PRO A 146 -12.15 -4.19 -14.31
CA PRO A 146 -12.09 -5.61 -13.97
C PRO A 146 -10.68 -6.06 -13.62
N PRO A 147 -10.49 -6.85 -12.54
CA PRO A 147 -9.17 -7.33 -12.12
C PRO A 147 -8.55 -8.35 -13.09
N LEU A 148 -9.36 -8.97 -13.92
CA LEU A 148 -8.95 -9.96 -14.93
C LEU A 148 -9.56 -9.59 -16.27
N ARG A 149 -8.74 -9.55 -17.31
CA ARG A 149 -9.23 -9.47 -18.67
C ARG A 149 -9.76 -10.85 -19.10
N PRO A 150 -10.88 -10.93 -19.81
CA PRO A 150 -11.27 -12.20 -20.40
C PRO A 150 -10.17 -12.70 -21.35
N PRO A 151 -10.00 -14.02 -21.48
CA PRO A 151 -9.02 -14.58 -22.42
C PRO A 151 -9.29 -14.03 -23.82
N LEU A 152 -8.24 -13.71 -24.54
CA LEU A 152 -8.35 -13.32 -25.96
C LEU A 152 -8.95 -14.51 -26.69
N SER A 153 -10.10 -14.30 -27.32
CA SER A 153 -10.78 -15.27 -28.18
C SER A 153 -10.01 -15.47 -29.48
#